data_2aeb27773ace665083d78f51a6ccb948
#
_entry.id   2aeb27773ace665083d78f51a6ccb948
#
_cell.length_a   1.000
_cell.length_b   1.000
_cell.length_c   1.000
_cell.angle_alpha   90.00
_cell.angle_beta   90.00
_cell.angle_gamma   90.00
#
_symmetry.space_group_name_H-M   'P 1'
#
loop_
_entity.id
_entity.type
_entity.pdbx_description
1 polymer ?
#
loop_
_entity_poly.entity_id
_entity_poly.type
_entity_poly.pdbx_seq_one_letter_code
_entity_poly.pdbx_strand_id
1 'polypeptide(L)'
;MSEMMGNNAVWGLIVQSDFMTKMVMLTLFFMSVICWAIALYKLILLRIKQKQCREVLHEMRKCTTLQEVLQVASENKKTLPGYVLVQLLSHGKNAQETNSIELFQFQADSIIDDVLYQEEAYTPVLTISASVATLLGLFGTVWGLIHAFVRISEKQSADIVAVAPGISEALITTIAGLVVAIPALVFAQYIALKIRSLEHSLVSLSDKVTVMVRMSMTKQSPAVQHKSDESI
;
A
#
# COMPACT_ATOMS: atom_id res chain seq x y z
N MET A 1 17.38 -12.19 38.32
CA MET A 1 17.70 -10.93 39.07
C MET A 1 18.44 -9.91 38.18
N SER A 2 19.12 -10.31 37.12
CA SER A 2 19.81 -9.43 36.13
C SER A 2 18.89 -8.72 35.13
N GLU A 3 17.77 -9.29 34.75
CA GLU A 3 16.84 -8.68 33.76
C GLU A 3 16.00 -7.51 34.32
N MET A 4 15.70 -7.52 35.62
CA MET A 4 14.98 -6.39 36.26
C MET A 4 15.84 -5.13 36.41
N MET A 5 17.18 -5.25 36.51
CA MET A 5 18.09 -4.10 36.60
C MET A 5 18.25 -3.36 35.27
N GLY A 6 18.19 -4.07 34.13
CA GLY A 6 18.32 -3.45 32.82
C GLY A 6 17.13 -2.55 32.45
N ASN A 7 15.91 -2.99 32.76
CA ASN A 7 14.70 -2.24 32.45
C ASN A 7 14.59 -0.93 33.24
N ASN A 8 14.98 -0.95 34.51
CA ASN A 8 14.99 0.27 35.35
C ASN A 8 16.08 1.27 34.94
N ALA A 9 17.21 0.79 34.36
CA ALA A 9 18.28 1.65 33.88
C ALA A 9 17.88 2.42 32.61
N VAL A 10 17.25 1.76 31.65
CA VAL A 10 16.75 2.41 30.40
C VAL A 10 15.66 3.43 30.73
N TRP A 11 14.70 3.09 31.61
CA TRP A 11 13.66 4.00 32.06
C TRP A 11 14.26 5.20 32.82
N GLY A 12 15.25 4.98 33.68
CA GLY A 12 15.97 6.06 34.39
C GLY A 12 16.66 7.05 33.43
N LEU A 13 17.28 6.53 32.35
CA LEU A 13 17.90 7.36 31.32
C LEU A 13 16.87 8.19 30.56
N ILE A 14 15.71 7.61 30.19
CA ILE A 14 14.63 8.32 29.49
C ILE A 14 14.03 9.43 30.39
N VAL A 15 13.83 9.16 31.67
CA VAL A 15 13.25 10.15 32.59
C VAL A 15 14.22 11.33 32.84
N GLN A 16 15.52 11.07 32.88
CA GLN A 16 16.57 12.10 33.08
C GLN A 16 17.00 12.78 31.77
N SER A 17 16.52 12.31 30.61
CA SER A 17 16.86 12.85 29.28
C SER A 17 16.44 14.29 29.12
N ASP A 18 17.13 14.98 28.21
CA ASP A 18 16.82 16.34 27.80
C ASP A 18 15.43 16.46 27.15
N PHE A 19 14.86 17.67 27.21
CA PHE A 19 13.56 17.97 26.62
C PHE A 19 13.45 17.54 25.13
N MET A 20 14.51 17.81 24.32
CA MET A 20 14.54 17.46 22.90
C MET A 20 14.54 15.95 22.68
N THR A 21 15.28 15.19 23.45
CA THR A 21 15.29 13.71 23.40
C THR A 21 13.90 13.14 23.69
N LYS A 22 13.20 13.69 24.69
CA LYS A 22 11.82 13.31 25.01
C LYS A 22 10.86 13.61 23.88
N MET A 23 10.98 14.76 23.23
CA MET A 23 10.15 15.14 22.07
C MET A 23 10.37 14.20 20.88
N VAL A 24 11.62 13.85 20.59
CA VAL A 24 11.95 12.88 19.52
C VAL A 24 11.35 11.52 19.84
N MET A 25 11.52 11.01 21.06
CA MET A 25 10.96 9.72 21.48
C MET A 25 9.44 9.68 21.41
N LEU A 26 8.78 10.76 21.84
CA LEU A 26 7.32 10.90 21.76
C LEU A 26 6.84 10.89 20.30
N THR A 27 7.51 11.63 19.42
CA THR A 27 7.20 11.66 18.00
C THR A 27 7.36 10.28 17.36
N LEU A 28 8.44 9.57 17.66
CA LEU A 28 8.67 8.21 17.19
C LEU A 28 7.60 7.24 17.69
N PHE A 29 7.15 7.38 18.93
CA PHE A 29 6.09 6.57 19.51
C PHE A 29 4.76 6.77 18.74
N PHE A 30 4.33 8.02 18.54
CA PHE A 30 3.11 8.30 17.76
C PHE A 30 3.22 7.81 16.31
N MET A 31 4.36 8.03 15.67
CA MET A 31 4.64 7.49 14.33
C MET A 31 4.50 5.96 14.29
N SER A 32 5.07 5.27 15.29
CA SER A 32 4.96 3.82 15.40
C SER A 32 3.49 3.37 15.43
N VAL A 33 2.68 3.98 16.31
CA VAL A 33 1.24 3.64 16.42
C VAL A 33 0.50 3.85 15.10
N ILE A 34 0.75 4.97 14.43
CA ILE A 34 0.14 5.28 13.12
C ILE A 34 0.56 4.25 12.07
N CYS A 35 1.86 3.92 11.99
CA CYS A 35 2.36 2.93 11.04
C CYS A 35 1.72 1.55 11.24
N TRP A 36 1.62 1.09 12.50
CA TRP A 36 0.98 -0.18 12.81
C TRP A 36 -0.52 -0.18 12.45
N ALA A 37 -1.23 0.91 12.76
CA ALA A 37 -2.66 1.05 12.43
C ALA A 37 -2.88 0.97 10.92
N ILE A 38 -2.13 1.74 10.12
CA ILE A 38 -2.22 1.73 8.65
C ILE A 38 -1.84 0.35 8.09
N ALA A 39 -0.75 -0.25 8.57
CA ALA A 39 -0.27 -1.54 8.10
C ALA A 39 -1.32 -2.64 8.32
N LEU A 40 -1.84 -2.79 9.53
CA LEU A 40 -2.85 -3.79 9.87
C LEU A 40 -4.14 -3.58 9.07
N TYR A 41 -4.64 -2.35 9.01
CA TYR A 41 -5.84 -2.03 8.23
C TYR A 41 -5.70 -2.42 6.76
N LYS A 42 -4.61 -1.99 6.10
CA LYS A 42 -4.35 -2.28 4.69
C LYS A 42 -4.13 -3.77 4.42
N LEU A 43 -3.41 -4.47 5.29
CA LEU A 43 -3.17 -5.90 5.12
C LEU A 43 -4.46 -6.72 5.18
N ILE A 44 -5.35 -6.41 6.12
CA ILE A 44 -6.65 -7.08 6.24
C ILE A 44 -7.49 -6.79 4.99
N LEU A 45 -7.61 -5.51 4.61
CA LEU A 45 -8.42 -5.10 3.46
C LEU A 45 -7.95 -5.74 2.15
N LEU A 46 -6.64 -5.70 1.87
CA LEU A 46 -6.06 -6.29 0.66
C LEU A 46 -6.22 -7.83 0.62
N ARG A 47 -6.11 -8.52 1.77
CA ARG A 47 -6.37 -9.97 1.81
C ARG A 47 -7.81 -10.30 1.39
N ILE A 48 -8.78 -9.54 1.89
CA ILE A 48 -10.20 -9.72 1.55
C ILE A 48 -10.41 -9.48 0.04
N LYS A 49 -9.89 -8.35 -0.48
CA LYS A 49 -10.03 -7.99 -1.90
C LYS A 49 -9.36 -8.99 -2.84
N GLN A 50 -8.16 -9.47 -2.50
CA GLN A 50 -7.48 -10.50 -3.28
C GLN A 50 -8.25 -11.84 -3.30
N LYS A 51 -8.86 -12.22 -2.16
CA LYS A 51 -9.70 -13.42 -2.10
C LYS A 51 -10.90 -13.28 -3.02
N GLN A 52 -11.62 -12.17 -2.94
CA GLN A 52 -12.76 -11.85 -3.81
C GLN A 52 -12.37 -11.86 -5.29
N CYS A 53 -11.25 -11.22 -5.66
CA CYS A 53 -10.76 -11.24 -7.04
C CYS A 53 -10.48 -12.66 -7.55
N ARG A 54 -9.90 -13.50 -6.70
CA ARG A 54 -9.58 -14.89 -7.08
C ARG A 54 -10.84 -15.73 -7.28
N GLU A 55 -11.84 -15.55 -6.42
CA GLU A 55 -13.14 -16.23 -6.52
C GLU A 55 -13.86 -15.82 -7.82
N VAL A 56 -14.00 -14.53 -8.07
CA VAL A 56 -14.64 -14.01 -9.28
C VAL A 56 -13.86 -14.42 -10.54
N LEU A 57 -12.52 -14.40 -10.52
CA LEU A 57 -11.71 -14.86 -11.65
C LEU A 57 -11.90 -16.37 -11.92
N HIS A 58 -12.10 -17.17 -10.88
CA HIS A 58 -12.40 -18.61 -11.03
C HIS A 58 -13.78 -18.84 -11.66
N GLU A 59 -14.80 -18.10 -11.25
CA GLU A 59 -16.13 -18.14 -11.85
C GLU A 59 -16.09 -17.69 -13.30
N MET A 60 -15.42 -16.58 -13.58
CA MET A 60 -15.24 -16.06 -14.93
C MET A 60 -14.56 -17.05 -15.89
N ARG A 61 -13.68 -17.94 -15.38
CA ARG A 61 -13.07 -18.98 -16.24
C ARG A 61 -14.08 -19.95 -16.84
N LYS A 62 -15.22 -20.14 -16.20
CA LYS A 62 -16.30 -21.03 -16.64
C LYS A 62 -17.26 -20.35 -17.61
N CYS A 63 -17.30 -19.02 -17.62
CA CYS A 63 -18.18 -18.25 -18.49
C CYS A 63 -17.68 -18.29 -19.93
N THR A 64 -18.61 -18.56 -20.84
CA THR A 64 -18.40 -18.59 -22.29
C THR A 64 -19.17 -17.48 -23.01
N THR A 65 -20.19 -16.92 -22.37
CA THR A 65 -21.06 -15.87 -22.92
C THR A 65 -21.02 -14.58 -22.11
N LEU A 66 -21.27 -13.46 -22.81
CA LEU A 66 -21.32 -12.14 -22.16
C LEU A 66 -22.47 -12.05 -21.14
N GLN A 67 -23.55 -12.81 -21.33
CA GLN A 67 -24.69 -12.87 -20.41
C GLN A 67 -24.31 -13.54 -19.07
N GLU A 68 -23.51 -14.61 -19.11
CA GLU A 68 -22.99 -15.26 -17.91
C GLU A 68 -22.07 -14.31 -17.13
N VAL A 69 -21.23 -13.52 -17.82
CA VAL A 69 -20.38 -12.50 -17.18
C VAL A 69 -21.22 -11.40 -16.51
N LEU A 70 -22.32 -10.98 -17.14
CA LEU A 70 -23.27 -10.04 -16.54
C LEU A 70 -23.90 -10.59 -15.25
N GLN A 71 -24.24 -11.88 -15.23
CA GLN A 71 -24.77 -12.53 -14.04
C GLN A 71 -23.73 -12.54 -12.92
N VAL A 72 -22.50 -12.99 -13.18
CA VAL A 72 -21.39 -12.98 -12.19
C VAL A 72 -21.13 -11.56 -11.68
N ALA A 73 -21.14 -10.57 -12.56
CA ALA A 73 -20.95 -9.16 -12.16
C ALA A 73 -22.09 -8.67 -11.26
N SER A 74 -23.35 -9.06 -11.53
CA SER A 74 -24.51 -8.66 -10.73
C SER A 74 -24.52 -9.31 -9.34
N GLU A 75 -24.16 -10.58 -9.25
CA GLU A 75 -24.06 -11.32 -7.98
C GLU A 75 -22.94 -10.75 -7.08
N ASN A 76 -21.82 -10.33 -7.69
CA ASN A 76 -20.65 -9.81 -7.00
C ASN A 76 -20.58 -8.27 -6.96
N LYS A 77 -21.64 -7.54 -7.25
CA LYS A 77 -21.68 -6.07 -7.40
C LYS A 77 -21.11 -5.29 -6.19
N LYS A 78 -21.18 -5.85 -4.99
CA LYS A 78 -20.67 -5.23 -3.76
C LYS A 78 -19.15 -5.44 -3.55
N THR A 79 -18.52 -6.26 -4.36
CA THR A 79 -17.09 -6.55 -4.28
C THR A 79 -16.31 -5.68 -5.27
N LEU A 80 -15.00 -5.48 -5.01
CA LEU A 80 -14.13 -4.74 -5.92
C LEU A 80 -14.13 -5.30 -7.34
N PRO A 81 -13.92 -6.62 -7.57
CA PRO A 81 -13.93 -7.19 -8.91
C PRO A 81 -15.31 -7.08 -9.59
N GLY A 82 -16.40 -7.20 -8.83
CA GLY A 82 -17.74 -7.03 -9.38
C GLY A 82 -18.01 -5.58 -9.82
N TYR A 83 -17.54 -4.59 -9.06
CA TYR A 83 -17.58 -3.18 -9.46
C TYR A 83 -16.84 -2.95 -10.79
N VAL A 84 -15.60 -3.45 -10.89
CA VAL A 84 -14.80 -3.35 -12.12
C VAL A 84 -15.50 -4.02 -13.30
N LEU A 85 -16.05 -5.22 -13.11
CA LEU A 85 -16.81 -5.93 -14.16
C LEU A 85 -18.03 -5.15 -14.64
N VAL A 86 -18.82 -4.57 -13.75
CA VAL A 86 -19.98 -3.73 -14.10
C VAL A 86 -19.56 -2.53 -14.94
N GLN A 87 -18.48 -1.85 -14.54
CA GLN A 87 -17.93 -0.72 -15.29
C GLN A 87 -17.45 -1.16 -16.69
N LEU A 88 -16.66 -2.24 -16.78
CA LEU A 88 -16.20 -2.78 -18.06
C LEU A 88 -17.35 -3.15 -18.98
N LEU A 89 -18.39 -3.79 -18.45
CA LEU A 89 -19.55 -4.20 -19.26
C LEU A 89 -20.38 -3.00 -19.74
N SER A 90 -20.49 -1.93 -18.93
CA SER A 90 -21.18 -0.70 -19.35
C SER A 90 -20.46 -0.03 -20.51
N HIS A 91 -19.12 0.04 -20.47
CA HIS A 91 -18.30 0.59 -21.56
C HIS A 91 -18.22 -0.34 -22.77
N GLY A 92 -18.31 -1.67 -22.54
CA GLY A 92 -18.36 -2.67 -23.62
C GLY A 92 -19.57 -2.50 -24.53
N LYS A 93 -20.73 -2.09 -24.00
CA LYS A 93 -21.91 -1.77 -24.82
C LYS A 93 -21.65 -0.57 -25.73
N ASN A 94 -21.08 0.50 -25.18
CA ASN A 94 -20.75 1.70 -25.96
C ASN A 94 -19.70 1.42 -27.04
N ALA A 95 -18.73 0.56 -26.74
CA ALA A 95 -17.71 0.13 -27.71
C ALA A 95 -18.28 -0.70 -28.85
N GLN A 96 -19.32 -1.51 -28.60
CA GLN A 96 -20.05 -2.23 -29.65
C GLN A 96 -20.76 -1.28 -30.59
N GLU A 97 -21.37 -0.21 -30.08
CA GLU A 97 -22.04 0.82 -30.91
C GLU A 97 -21.03 1.61 -31.76
N THR A 98 -19.84 1.89 -31.22
CA THR A 98 -18.80 2.67 -31.89
C THR A 98 -17.86 1.80 -32.74
N ASN A 99 -17.97 0.47 -32.65
CA ASN A 99 -17.11 -0.53 -33.29
C ASN A 99 -15.60 -0.29 -33.10
N SER A 100 -15.21 0.23 -31.92
CA SER A 100 -13.82 0.54 -31.55
C SER A 100 -13.36 -0.25 -30.32
N ILE A 101 -12.63 -1.32 -30.56
CA ILE A 101 -12.04 -2.12 -29.49
C ILE A 101 -10.89 -1.40 -28.77
N GLU A 102 -10.17 -0.54 -29.48
CA GLU A 102 -9.08 0.26 -28.92
C GLU A 102 -9.58 1.24 -27.86
N LEU A 103 -10.71 1.90 -28.13
CA LEU A 103 -11.35 2.78 -27.17
C LEU A 103 -11.79 2.01 -25.92
N PHE A 104 -12.31 0.80 -26.09
CA PHE A 104 -12.67 -0.05 -24.96
C PHE A 104 -11.46 -0.42 -24.11
N GLN A 105 -10.34 -0.83 -24.72
CA GLN A 105 -9.12 -1.14 -23.98
C GLN A 105 -8.61 0.05 -23.19
N PHE A 106 -8.54 1.22 -23.81
CA PHE A 106 -8.14 2.45 -23.11
C PHE A 106 -9.03 2.77 -21.91
N GLN A 107 -10.35 2.62 -22.05
CA GLN A 107 -11.28 2.83 -20.94
C GLN A 107 -11.13 1.76 -19.85
N ALA A 108 -10.87 0.51 -20.23
CA ALA A 108 -10.66 -0.57 -19.30
C ALA A 108 -9.38 -0.37 -18.46
N ASP A 109 -8.29 0.04 -19.08
CA ASP A 109 -7.05 0.37 -18.40
C ASP A 109 -7.24 1.55 -17.44
N SER A 110 -7.93 2.59 -17.86
CA SER A 110 -8.26 3.75 -17.01
C SER A 110 -9.06 3.36 -15.76
N ILE A 111 -10.04 2.46 -15.88
CA ILE A 111 -10.82 1.96 -14.73
C ILE A 111 -9.92 1.20 -13.74
N ILE A 112 -9.01 0.39 -14.25
CA ILE A 112 -8.08 -0.38 -13.41
C ILE A 112 -7.12 0.56 -12.69
N ASP A 113 -6.55 1.53 -13.40
CA ASP A 113 -5.63 2.53 -12.84
C ASP A 113 -6.30 3.35 -11.75
N ASP A 114 -7.54 3.80 -11.92
CA ASP A 114 -8.32 4.53 -10.91
C ASP A 114 -8.52 3.69 -9.64
N VAL A 115 -8.82 2.41 -9.80
CA VAL A 115 -8.98 1.48 -8.67
C VAL A 115 -7.65 1.27 -7.96
N LEU A 116 -6.56 1.08 -8.68
CA LEU A 116 -5.22 0.86 -8.12
C LEU A 116 -4.73 2.12 -7.39
N TYR A 117 -4.96 3.29 -7.95
CA TYR A 117 -4.63 4.56 -7.30
C TYR A 117 -5.28 4.70 -5.92
N GLN A 118 -6.56 4.31 -5.80
CA GLN A 118 -7.26 4.28 -4.51
C GLN A 118 -6.67 3.24 -3.55
N GLU A 119 -6.24 2.09 -4.08
CA GLU A 119 -5.63 1.04 -3.27
C GLU A 119 -4.20 1.38 -2.84
N GLU A 120 -3.47 2.17 -3.57
CA GLU A 120 -2.13 2.68 -3.20
C GLU A 120 -2.18 3.76 -2.12
N ALA A 121 -3.33 4.40 -1.90
CA ALA A 121 -3.50 5.41 -0.88
C ALA A 121 -2.99 4.91 0.49
N TYR A 122 -2.34 5.80 1.23
CA TYR A 122 -1.67 5.54 2.52
C TYR A 122 -0.40 4.68 2.48
N THR A 123 -0.08 3.97 1.40
CA THR A 123 1.19 3.22 1.29
C THR A 123 2.41 4.14 1.30
N PRO A 124 2.41 5.30 0.61
CA PRO A 124 3.49 6.27 0.70
C PRO A 124 3.75 6.79 2.12
N VAL A 125 2.70 6.89 2.95
CA VAL A 125 2.83 7.33 4.34
C VAL A 125 3.76 6.40 5.14
N LEU A 126 3.67 5.08 4.93
CA LEU A 126 4.55 4.11 5.60
C LEU A 126 6.02 4.29 5.16
N THR A 127 6.27 4.51 3.88
CA THR A 127 7.62 4.72 3.35
C THR A 127 8.23 6.02 3.85
N ILE A 128 7.45 7.11 3.84
CA ILE A 128 7.87 8.41 4.37
C ILE A 128 8.14 8.29 5.87
N SER A 129 7.24 7.65 6.61
CA SER A 129 7.41 7.45 8.06
C SER A 129 8.67 6.66 8.39
N ALA A 130 9.00 5.61 7.62
CA ALA A 130 10.24 4.85 7.82
C ALA A 130 11.48 5.72 7.62
N SER A 131 11.50 6.55 6.57
CA SER A 131 12.60 7.48 6.29
C SER A 131 12.73 8.54 7.38
N VAL A 132 11.62 9.16 7.77
CA VAL A 132 11.59 10.20 8.82
C VAL A 132 11.99 9.63 10.17
N ALA A 133 11.54 8.42 10.54
CA ALA A 133 11.92 7.77 11.79
C ALA A 133 13.43 7.53 11.89
N THR A 134 14.07 7.10 10.79
CA THR A 134 15.52 6.92 10.73
C THR A 134 16.24 8.24 10.90
N LEU A 135 15.79 9.31 10.24
CA LEU A 135 16.38 10.65 10.34
C LEU A 135 16.20 11.25 11.74
N LEU A 136 15.04 11.04 12.37
CA LEU A 136 14.81 11.46 13.77
C LEU A 136 15.71 10.72 14.75
N GLY A 137 15.93 9.41 14.54
CA GLY A 137 16.90 8.65 15.31
C GLY A 137 18.31 9.18 15.17
N LEU A 138 18.77 9.49 13.95
CA LEU A 138 20.06 10.12 13.70
C LEU A 138 20.15 11.52 14.30
N PHE A 139 19.10 12.33 14.19
CA PHE A 139 19.04 13.64 14.82
C PHE A 139 19.22 13.52 16.33
N GLY A 140 18.60 12.54 16.97
CA GLY A 140 18.77 12.27 18.40
C GLY A 140 20.22 11.97 18.79
N THR A 141 20.99 11.23 17.96
CA THR A 141 22.42 11.00 18.24
C THR A 141 23.23 12.27 18.13
N VAL A 142 23.03 13.07 17.08
CA VAL A 142 23.77 14.35 16.93
C VAL A 142 23.46 15.27 18.09
N TRP A 143 22.20 15.40 18.49
CA TRP A 143 21.79 16.23 19.62
C TRP A 143 22.41 15.78 20.95
N GLY A 144 22.32 14.48 21.25
CA GLY A 144 22.89 13.92 22.47
C GLY A 144 24.40 14.06 22.56
N LEU A 145 25.13 13.92 21.44
CA LEU A 145 26.57 14.15 21.39
C LEU A 145 26.94 15.62 21.61
N ILE A 146 26.20 16.56 21.02
CA ILE A 146 26.40 18.00 21.26
C ILE A 146 26.28 18.30 22.74
N HIS A 147 25.25 17.82 23.42
CA HIS A 147 25.04 17.99 24.84
C HIS A 147 26.16 17.35 25.68
N ALA A 148 26.66 16.17 25.30
CA ALA A 148 27.79 15.54 25.95
C ALA A 148 29.06 16.43 25.89
N PHE A 149 29.35 17.01 24.71
CA PHE A 149 30.49 17.92 24.55
C PHE A 149 30.33 19.26 25.30
N VAL A 150 29.11 19.82 25.33
CA VAL A 150 28.83 21.02 26.13
C VAL A 150 29.14 20.76 27.61
N ARG A 151 28.72 19.61 28.15
CA ARG A 151 29.01 19.23 29.55
C ARG A 151 30.50 19.07 29.83
N ILE A 152 31.32 18.57 28.87
CA ILE A 152 32.78 18.53 28.99
C ILE A 152 33.35 19.96 29.14
N SER A 153 32.89 20.87 28.27
CA SER A 153 33.33 22.25 28.26
C SER A 153 33.00 22.98 29.56
N GLU A 154 31.79 22.78 30.10
CA GLU A 154 31.34 23.40 31.34
C GLU A 154 32.12 22.89 32.58
N LYS A 155 32.38 21.57 32.62
CA LYS A 155 33.10 20.96 33.76
C LYS A 155 34.59 21.01 33.65
N GLN A 156 35.15 21.48 32.53
CA GLN A 156 36.60 21.49 32.21
C GLN A 156 37.31 20.16 32.52
N SER A 157 36.55 19.07 32.45
CA SER A 157 37.00 17.71 32.75
C SER A 157 36.44 16.75 31.74
N ALA A 158 37.31 15.98 31.08
CA ALA A 158 36.96 14.91 30.17
C ALA A 158 36.60 13.61 30.92
N ASP A 159 35.98 13.71 32.08
CA ASP A 159 35.58 12.54 32.86
C ASP A 159 34.45 11.78 32.10
N ILE A 160 34.68 10.50 31.86
CA ILE A 160 33.76 9.61 31.17
C ILE A 160 32.41 9.52 31.89
N VAL A 161 32.38 9.65 33.20
CA VAL A 161 31.15 9.61 34.01
C VAL A 161 30.25 10.82 33.68
N ALA A 162 30.85 11.95 33.29
CA ALA A 162 30.08 13.13 32.91
C ALA A 162 29.43 13.05 31.54
N VAL A 163 29.98 12.27 30.58
CA VAL A 163 29.53 12.22 29.18
C VAL A 163 28.78 10.94 28.83
N ALA A 164 29.04 9.84 29.55
CA ALA A 164 28.41 8.55 29.27
C ALA A 164 26.88 8.61 29.22
N PRO A 165 26.15 9.35 30.08
CA PRO A 165 24.70 9.46 29.99
C PRO A 165 24.23 10.06 28.65
N GLY A 166 24.84 11.16 28.17
CA GLY A 166 24.47 11.82 26.92
C GLY A 166 24.72 10.96 25.70
N ILE A 167 25.82 10.19 25.69
CA ILE A 167 26.12 9.22 24.61
C ILE A 167 25.11 8.08 24.64
N SER A 168 24.76 7.55 25.81
CA SER A 168 23.78 6.48 25.97
C SER A 168 22.39 6.91 25.49
N GLU A 169 21.95 8.12 25.86
CA GLU A 169 20.68 8.69 25.37
C GLU A 169 20.66 8.83 23.85
N ALA A 170 21.77 9.30 23.27
CA ALA A 170 21.93 9.40 21.81
C ALA A 170 21.74 8.06 21.12
N LEU A 171 22.38 6.99 21.60
CA LEU A 171 22.27 5.65 21.03
C LEU A 171 20.86 5.07 21.17
N ILE A 172 20.19 5.31 22.29
CA ILE A 172 18.81 4.85 22.52
C ILE A 172 17.85 5.47 21.52
N THR A 173 17.98 6.75 21.19
CA THR A 173 17.10 7.40 20.20
C THR A 173 17.29 6.82 18.80
N THR A 174 18.51 6.45 18.41
CA THR A 174 18.73 5.79 17.11
C THR A 174 18.12 4.39 17.07
N ILE A 175 18.28 3.61 18.14
CA ILE A 175 17.64 2.30 18.22
C ILE A 175 16.12 2.45 18.14
N ALA A 176 15.53 3.42 18.84
CA ALA A 176 14.09 3.69 18.76
C ALA A 176 13.66 4.06 17.34
N GLY A 177 14.41 4.91 16.64
CA GLY A 177 14.14 5.24 15.23
C GLY A 177 14.15 4.02 14.32
N LEU A 178 15.13 3.13 14.47
CA LEU A 178 15.24 1.89 13.69
C LEU A 178 14.11 0.89 13.99
N VAL A 179 13.72 0.75 15.27
CA VAL A 179 12.59 -0.10 15.68
C VAL A 179 11.27 0.32 15.03
N VAL A 180 11.09 1.60 14.77
CA VAL A 180 9.93 2.13 14.03
C VAL A 180 10.10 1.97 12.52
N ALA A 181 11.28 2.32 12.00
CA ALA A 181 11.55 2.39 10.57
C ALA A 181 11.53 1.01 9.88
N ILE A 182 12.16 0.01 10.49
CA ILE A 182 12.30 -1.31 9.87
C ILE A 182 10.94 -1.97 9.63
N PRO A 183 10.03 -2.10 10.61
CA PRO A 183 8.71 -2.67 10.37
C PRO A 183 7.89 -1.85 9.38
N ALA A 184 7.94 -0.52 9.45
CA ALA A 184 7.20 0.35 8.54
C ALA A 184 7.63 0.13 7.09
N LEU A 185 8.93 0.00 6.82
CA LEU A 185 9.46 -0.28 5.48
C LEU A 185 9.07 -1.67 4.99
N VAL A 186 9.18 -2.68 5.84
CA VAL A 186 8.78 -4.07 5.51
C VAL A 186 7.30 -4.13 5.14
N PHE A 187 6.43 -3.47 5.93
CA PHE A 187 5.00 -3.43 5.63
C PHE A 187 4.70 -2.66 4.34
N ALA A 188 5.37 -1.53 4.10
CA ALA A 188 5.21 -0.77 2.87
C ALA A 188 5.50 -1.63 1.63
N GLN A 189 6.63 -2.34 1.63
CA GLN A 189 7.02 -3.23 0.53
C GLN A 189 6.07 -4.42 0.38
N TYR A 190 5.65 -5.03 1.48
CA TYR A 190 4.71 -6.15 1.44
C TYR A 190 3.33 -5.73 0.90
N ILE A 191 2.83 -4.55 1.28
CA ILE A 191 1.58 -3.98 0.76
C ILE A 191 1.72 -3.71 -0.75
N ALA A 192 2.82 -3.12 -1.20
CA ALA A 192 3.07 -2.87 -2.62
C ALA A 192 3.04 -4.17 -3.45
N LEU A 193 3.66 -5.25 -2.96
CA LEU A 193 3.59 -6.55 -3.61
C LEU A 193 2.15 -7.11 -3.68
N LYS A 194 1.35 -6.87 -2.65
CA LYS A 194 -0.06 -7.29 -2.63
C LYS A 194 -0.92 -6.49 -3.62
N ILE A 195 -0.66 -5.19 -3.76
CA ILE A 195 -1.34 -4.34 -4.75
C ILE A 195 -0.99 -4.79 -6.17
N ARG A 196 0.27 -5.08 -6.47
CA ARG A 196 0.68 -5.63 -7.78
C ARG A 196 0.00 -6.98 -8.10
N SER A 197 -0.16 -7.84 -7.11
CA SER A 197 -0.91 -9.09 -7.28
C SER A 197 -2.41 -8.85 -7.54
N LEU A 198 -3.00 -7.82 -6.95
CA LEU A 198 -4.37 -7.39 -7.20
C LEU A 198 -4.50 -6.85 -8.63
N GLU A 199 -3.60 -5.96 -9.05
CA GLU A 199 -3.48 -5.43 -10.41
C GLU A 199 -3.49 -6.55 -11.45
N HIS A 200 -2.58 -7.52 -11.32
CA HIS A 200 -2.52 -8.65 -12.25
C HIS A 200 -3.85 -9.42 -12.33
N SER A 201 -4.57 -9.57 -11.22
CA SER A 201 -5.88 -10.21 -11.21
C SER A 201 -6.95 -9.38 -11.92
N LEU A 202 -6.94 -8.06 -11.75
CA LEU A 202 -7.88 -7.15 -12.42
C LEU A 202 -7.61 -7.05 -13.93
N VAL A 203 -6.34 -6.97 -14.33
CA VAL A 203 -5.94 -7.01 -15.75
C VAL A 203 -6.41 -8.32 -16.40
N SER A 204 -6.21 -9.47 -15.74
CA SER A 204 -6.70 -10.75 -16.26
C SER A 204 -8.22 -10.81 -16.41
N LEU A 205 -8.99 -10.12 -15.53
CA LEU A 205 -10.45 -9.98 -15.69
C LEU A 205 -10.79 -9.11 -16.89
N SER A 206 -10.13 -7.98 -17.05
CA SER A 206 -10.30 -7.04 -18.16
C SER A 206 -10.01 -7.70 -19.50
N ASP A 207 -8.89 -8.41 -19.62
CA ASP A 207 -8.51 -9.12 -20.85
C ASP A 207 -9.58 -10.11 -21.27
N LYS A 208 -10.14 -10.85 -20.32
CA LYS A 208 -11.19 -11.82 -20.62
C LYS A 208 -12.45 -11.14 -21.12
N VAL A 209 -12.88 -10.03 -20.51
CA VAL A 209 -14.03 -9.24 -20.99
C VAL A 209 -13.75 -8.69 -22.38
N THR A 210 -12.54 -8.17 -22.62
CA THR A 210 -12.11 -7.63 -23.93
C THR A 210 -12.21 -8.67 -25.02
N VAL A 211 -11.75 -9.89 -24.78
CA VAL A 211 -11.86 -11.00 -25.75
C VAL A 211 -13.31 -11.33 -26.04
N MET A 212 -14.18 -11.37 -25.03
CA MET A 212 -15.61 -11.66 -25.22
C MET A 212 -16.33 -10.54 -25.98
N VAL A 213 -16.03 -9.28 -25.69
CA VAL A 213 -16.57 -8.12 -26.43
C VAL A 213 -16.11 -8.18 -27.88
N ARG A 214 -14.85 -8.46 -28.17
CA ARG A 214 -14.31 -8.63 -29.53
C ARG A 214 -15.03 -9.72 -30.30
N MET A 215 -15.25 -10.90 -29.69
CA MET A 215 -15.96 -12.00 -30.31
C MET A 215 -17.42 -11.65 -30.61
N SER A 216 -18.08 -10.86 -29.77
CA SER A 216 -19.47 -10.42 -30.02
C SER A 216 -19.57 -9.43 -31.19
N MET A 217 -18.57 -8.51 -31.33
CA MET A 217 -18.49 -7.60 -32.49
C MET A 217 -18.28 -8.35 -33.80
N THR A 218 -17.39 -9.35 -33.80
CA THR A 218 -17.11 -10.13 -35.00
C THR A 218 -18.33 -10.95 -35.47
N LYS A 219 -19.18 -11.41 -34.54
CA LYS A 219 -20.44 -12.13 -34.90
C LYS A 219 -21.51 -11.22 -35.47
N GLN A 220 -21.53 -9.93 -35.18
CA GLN A 220 -22.49 -8.99 -35.72
C GLN A 220 -22.12 -8.46 -37.11
N SER A 221 -20.85 -8.49 -37.50
CA SER A 221 -20.36 -8.00 -38.80
C SER A 221 -20.82 -8.83 -40.03
N PRO A 222 -20.95 -10.17 -39.99
CA PRO A 222 -21.36 -10.93 -41.18
C PRO A 222 -22.82 -10.79 -41.56
N ALA A 223 -23.69 -10.31 -40.68
CA ALA A 223 -25.13 -10.20 -40.97
C ALA A 223 -25.51 -8.98 -41.86
N VAL A 224 -24.62 -8.01 -41.99
CA VAL A 224 -24.85 -6.78 -42.78
C VAL A 224 -24.44 -6.99 -44.25
N GLN A 225 -23.46 -7.85 -44.55
CA GLN A 225 -23.00 -8.10 -45.92
C GLN A 225 -23.99 -8.98 -46.76
N HIS A 226 -24.77 -9.83 -46.09
CA HIS A 226 -25.71 -10.70 -46.83
C HIS A 226 -27.03 -10.01 -47.28
N LYS A 227 -27.27 -8.77 -46.76
CA LYS A 227 -28.49 -8.02 -47.11
C LYS A 227 -28.31 -7.05 -48.30
N SER A 228 -27.04 -6.80 -48.71
CA SER A 228 -26.73 -5.95 -49.87
C SER A 228 -26.65 -6.74 -51.19
N ASP A 229 -26.52 -8.08 -51.16
CA ASP A 229 -26.44 -8.90 -52.36
C ASP A 229 -27.81 -9.46 -52.85
N GLU A 230 -28.88 -9.26 -52.07
CA GLU A 230 -30.25 -9.70 -52.46
C GLU A 230 -31.09 -8.59 -53.09
N SER A 231 -30.50 -7.41 -53.37
CA SER A 231 -31.23 -6.26 -53.94
C SER A 231 -30.64 -5.76 -55.28
N ILE A 232 -30.14 -6.69 -56.13
CA ILE A 232 -29.83 -6.41 -57.56
C ILE A 232 -30.62 -7.34 -58.46
#